data_358e9a970d0fb79e29e736046fc66548
#
_entry.id   358e9a970d0fb79e29e736046fc66548
#
_cell.length_a   1.000
_cell.length_b   1.000
_cell.length_c   1.000
_cell.angle_alpha   90.00
_cell.angle_beta   90.00
_cell.angle_gamma   90.00
#
_symmetry.space_group_name_H-M   'P 1'
#
loop_
_entity.id
_entity.type
_entity.pdbx_description
1 polymer ?
#
loop_
_entity_poly.entity_id
_entity_poly.type
_entity_poly.pdbx_seq_one_letter_code
_entity_poly.pdbx_strand_id
1 'polypeptide(L)'
;DLRLNEIALLVALPQSPERRRPDIHPNNAYAAKIGVLKKVQGRLSIDDGALNEALMEQLPARLVKPKSYAPHLADRLAGSTLPGNKTTINEEWQKQVQNIVEAKIQNFPAPIQAAALIVERRTGNVKAYVGSSEYRSKERKGANNFLTAVRSPGSTLKPLIYGKALQRNLIEFNEVFNDANFYRGGYNPTNFSNTYSGKVTLKDALLRSLNIPALITLEKLNPRIFEAELKNLINAPVASDKEAGLSLAVGGFYLNAEQLASLYLMAIDPMMSEDISFISSQSQKSDAKDASFLNNQAADQIVHLLIQYLPNGERVAFKTGTSFARHDAWSIQIFKSHIVISWFGTPDNQPTEILTGRDAAFPLSNEIGLALALKAPEIPKIQISNEASPTEEGIVCTTLIDYPENGAWIKSDNAVIRVIGSQTADWYLNAKKFDPSQKKVQLLEPGIQRLTAKSSECSQTNEF
;
A
#
# COMPACT_ATOMS: atom_id res chain seq x y z
N ASP A 1 -9.57 -20.80 -33.28
CA ASP A 1 -9.76 -22.23 -33.69
C ASP A 1 -8.40 -22.84 -33.96
N LEU A 2 -8.23 -24.14 -33.59
CA LEU A 2 -6.96 -24.85 -33.81
C LEU A 2 -6.88 -25.27 -35.29
N ARG A 3 -5.67 -25.19 -35.85
CA ARG A 3 -5.39 -25.69 -37.21
C ARG A 3 -5.20 -27.21 -37.20
N LEU A 4 -5.32 -27.85 -38.38
CA LEU A 4 -5.28 -29.29 -38.49
C LEU A 4 -3.93 -29.89 -38.00
N ASN A 5 -2.81 -29.21 -38.25
CA ASN A 5 -1.49 -29.61 -37.73
C ASN A 5 -1.38 -29.54 -36.21
N GLU A 6 -2.02 -28.53 -35.58
CA GLU A 6 -2.08 -28.37 -34.13
C GLU A 6 -2.94 -29.45 -33.49
N ILE A 7 -4.11 -29.74 -34.08
CA ILE A 7 -4.99 -30.83 -33.64
C ILE A 7 -4.24 -32.17 -33.71
N ALA A 8 -3.55 -32.45 -34.83
CA ALA A 8 -2.82 -33.69 -35.01
C ALA A 8 -1.69 -33.86 -33.99
N LEU A 9 -0.97 -32.77 -33.67
CA LEU A 9 0.04 -32.77 -32.63
C LEU A 9 -0.58 -33.03 -31.25
N LEU A 10 -1.63 -32.31 -30.89
CA LEU A 10 -2.32 -32.48 -29.60
C LEU A 10 -2.87 -33.90 -29.41
N VAL A 11 -3.37 -34.52 -30.46
CA VAL A 11 -3.82 -35.93 -30.43
C VAL A 11 -2.64 -36.88 -30.26
N ALA A 12 -1.47 -36.55 -30.84
CA ALA A 12 -0.27 -37.38 -30.75
C ALA A 12 0.41 -37.34 -29.37
N LEU A 13 0.40 -36.20 -28.68
CA LEU A 13 1.15 -35.95 -27.43
C LEU A 13 0.81 -36.94 -26.30
N PRO A 14 -0.47 -37.23 -25.95
CA PRO A 14 -0.84 -38.03 -24.78
C PRO A 14 -0.25 -39.45 -24.79
N GLN A 15 0.02 -40.03 -25.93
CA GLN A 15 0.55 -41.39 -26.03
C GLN A 15 1.99 -41.53 -25.50
N SER A 16 2.81 -40.46 -25.56
CA SER A 16 4.18 -40.44 -25.06
C SER A 16 4.62 -38.98 -24.83
N PRO A 17 4.09 -38.29 -23.79
CA PRO A 17 4.21 -36.86 -23.64
C PRO A 17 5.67 -36.37 -23.67
N GLU A 18 6.54 -36.94 -22.83
CA GLU A 18 7.94 -36.49 -22.74
C GLU A 18 8.73 -36.80 -24.04
N ARG A 19 8.54 -37.94 -24.67
CA ARG A 19 9.28 -38.31 -25.87
C ARG A 19 8.83 -37.57 -27.14
N ARG A 20 7.62 -36.96 -27.09
CA ARG A 20 7.01 -36.23 -28.21
C ARG A 20 6.92 -34.72 -27.96
N ARG A 21 7.61 -34.23 -26.95
CA ARG A 21 7.72 -32.77 -26.70
C ARG A 21 8.39 -32.10 -27.90
N PRO A 22 7.70 -31.17 -28.59
CA PRO A 22 8.26 -30.54 -29.79
C PRO A 22 9.44 -29.62 -29.51
N ASP A 23 9.51 -29.05 -28.28
CA ASP A 23 10.58 -28.16 -27.82
C ASP A 23 11.88 -28.90 -27.44
N ILE A 24 11.81 -30.23 -27.17
CA ILE A 24 12.96 -31.06 -26.79
C ILE A 24 13.26 -32.12 -27.85
N HIS A 25 12.20 -32.74 -28.41
CA HIS A 25 12.30 -33.83 -29.36
C HIS A 25 11.49 -33.53 -30.62
N PRO A 26 11.84 -32.48 -31.41
CA PRO A 26 11.04 -32.02 -32.55
C PRO A 26 10.81 -33.12 -33.61
N ASN A 27 11.82 -33.93 -33.87
CA ASN A 27 11.72 -35.03 -34.86
C ASN A 27 10.69 -36.09 -34.45
N ASN A 28 10.66 -36.45 -33.16
CA ASN A 28 9.70 -37.43 -32.65
C ASN A 28 8.26 -36.86 -32.66
N ALA A 29 8.13 -35.58 -32.28
CA ALA A 29 6.86 -34.86 -32.33
C ALA A 29 6.32 -34.76 -33.77
N TYR A 30 7.20 -34.40 -34.72
CA TYR A 30 6.87 -34.32 -36.14
C TYR A 30 6.41 -35.69 -36.71
N ALA A 31 7.19 -36.75 -36.48
CA ALA A 31 6.86 -38.09 -36.89
C ALA A 31 5.51 -38.56 -36.33
N ALA A 32 5.24 -38.25 -35.05
CA ALA A 32 3.96 -38.59 -34.41
C ALA A 32 2.77 -37.80 -35.00
N LYS A 33 2.95 -36.50 -35.28
CA LYS A 33 1.96 -35.66 -35.99
C LYS A 33 1.61 -36.24 -37.35
N ILE A 34 2.65 -36.55 -38.15
CA ILE A 34 2.47 -37.15 -39.47
C ILE A 34 1.72 -38.51 -39.38
N GLY A 35 2.06 -39.31 -38.36
CA GLY A 35 1.38 -40.58 -38.12
C GLY A 35 -0.14 -40.42 -37.84
N VAL A 36 -0.53 -39.37 -37.13
CA VAL A 36 -1.93 -39.03 -36.88
C VAL A 36 -2.59 -38.58 -38.18
N LEU A 37 -2.01 -37.64 -38.94
CA LEU A 37 -2.55 -37.12 -40.19
C LEU A 37 -2.79 -38.24 -41.22
N LYS A 38 -1.81 -39.15 -41.38
CA LYS A 38 -1.97 -40.31 -42.29
C LYS A 38 -3.08 -41.28 -41.87
N LYS A 39 -3.30 -41.44 -40.54
CA LYS A 39 -4.39 -42.33 -40.05
C LYS A 39 -5.77 -41.75 -40.28
N VAL A 40 -5.92 -40.43 -40.29
CA VAL A 40 -7.22 -39.79 -40.53
C VAL A 40 -7.48 -39.55 -42.02
N GLN A 41 -6.43 -39.57 -42.84
CA GLN A 41 -6.57 -39.54 -44.31
C GLN A 41 -7.44 -40.71 -44.78
N GLY A 42 -8.52 -40.43 -45.47
CA GLY A 42 -9.47 -41.45 -45.94
C GLY A 42 -10.49 -41.94 -44.90
N ARG A 43 -10.41 -41.50 -43.62
CA ARG A 43 -11.43 -41.80 -42.59
C ARG A 43 -12.32 -40.60 -42.28
N LEU A 44 -11.82 -39.41 -42.48
CA LEU A 44 -12.53 -38.16 -42.28
C LEU A 44 -12.55 -37.41 -43.62
N SER A 45 -13.63 -36.70 -43.91
CA SER A 45 -13.75 -35.82 -45.07
C SER A 45 -12.95 -34.56 -44.86
N ILE A 46 -11.61 -34.68 -44.93
CA ILE A 46 -10.67 -33.54 -44.81
C ILE A 46 -10.28 -33.14 -46.22
N ASP A 47 -10.30 -31.85 -46.50
CA ASP A 47 -9.83 -31.30 -47.75
C ASP A 47 -8.36 -31.64 -48.00
N ASP A 48 -8.03 -32.14 -49.20
CA ASP A 48 -6.66 -32.55 -49.55
C ASP A 48 -5.67 -31.38 -49.49
N GLY A 49 -6.12 -30.16 -49.78
CA GLY A 49 -5.30 -28.95 -49.64
C GLY A 49 -4.92 -28.68 -48.18
N ALA A 50 -5.90 -28.71 -47.27
CA ALA A 50 -5.69 -28.54 -45.84
C ALA A 50 -4.82 -29.66 -45.24
N LEU A 51 -4.98 -30.89 -45.74
CA LEU A 51 -4.13 -32.00 -45.30
C LEU A 51 -2.66 -31.82 -45.73
N ASN A 52 -2.41 -31.43 -46.97
CA ASN A 52 -1.08 -31.17 -47.51
C ASN A 52 -0.41 -30.01 -46.78
N GLU A 53 -1.13 -28.94 -46.51
CA GLU A 53 -0.64 -27.81 -45.68
C GLU A 53 -0.24 -28.29 -44.28
N ALA A 54 -1.08 -29.04 -43.62
CA ALA A 54 -0.80 -29.56 -42.25
C ALA A 54 0.39 -30.55 -42.26
N LEU A 55 0.62 -31.30 -43.33
CA LEU A 55 1.79 -32.17 -43.45
C LEU A 55 3.09 -31.39 -43.58
N MET A 56 3.11 -30.26 -44.28
CA MET A 56 4.30 -29.43 -44.51
C MET A 56 4.58 -28.44 -43.40
N GLU A 57 3.58 -28.07 -42.62
CA GLU A 57 3.68 -27.04 -41.59
C GLU A 57 4.65 -27.46 -40.46
N GLN A 58 5.58 -26.56 -40.11
CA GLN A 58 6.58 -26.80 -39.09
C GLN A 58 5.96 -26.81 -37.70
N LEU A 59 6.56 -27.56 -36.78
CA LEU A 59 6.20 -27.54 -35.39
C LEU A 59 6.83 -26.35 -34.69
N PRO A 60 6.25 -25.83 -33.57
CA PRO A 60 6.87 -24.78 -32.79
C PRO A 60 8.23 -25.25 -32.24
N ALA A 61 9.28 -24.52 -32.58
CA ALA A 61 10.68 -24.84 -32.22
C ALA A 61 11.00 -24.66 -30.71
N ARG A 62 10.15 -24.01 -29.98
CA ARG A 62 10.31 -23.75 -28.54
C ARG A 62 8.98 -23.60 -27.83
N LEU A 63 8.97 -23.96 -26.57
CA LEU A 63 7.82 -23.69 -25.70
C LEU A 63 7.73 -22.17 -25.46
N VAL A 64 6.70 -21.56 -26.00
CA VAL A 64 6.32 -20.19 -25.66
C VAL A 64 5.53 -20.26 -24.36
N LYS A 65 6.18 -19.95 -23.26
CA LYS A 65 5.46 -19.79 -21.99
C LYS A 65 4.62 -18.53 -22.10
N PRO A 66 3.29 -18.61 -21.93
CA PRO A 66 2.47 -17.41 -21.89
C PRO A 66 3.01 -16.50 -20.78
N LYS A 67 3.11 -15.20 -21.07
CA LYS A 67 3.43 -14.23 -20.04
C LYS A 67 2.27 -14.24 -19.03
N SER A 68 2.55 -14.72 -17.83
CA SER A 68 1.58 -14.69 -16.75
C SER A 68 1.74 -13.38 -16.02
N TYR A 69 0.76 -12.51 -16.15
CA TYR A 69 0.62 -11.33 -15.32
C TYR A 69 -0.30 -11.69 -14.15
N ALA A 70 0.03 -11.29 -12.92
CA ALA A 70 -0.69 -11.63 -11.69
C ALA A 70 -0.83 -13.16 -11.42
N PRO A 71 0.25 -13.95 -11.43
CA PRO A 71 0.17 -15.40 -11.25
C PRO A 71 -0.44 -15.79 -9.89
N HIS A 72 -0.11 -15.08 -8.80
CA HIS A 72 -0.70 -15.32 -7.48
C HIS A 72 -2.22 -15.11 -7.44
N LEU A 73 -2.73 -14.12 -8.17
CA LEU A 73 -4.16 -13.91 -8.27
C LEU A 73 -4.81 -15.02 -9.12
N ALA A 74 -4.15 -15.43 -10.20
CA ALA A 74 -4.61 -16.55 -11.01
C ALA A 74 -4.70 -17.85 -10.19
N ASP A 75 -3.67 -18.17 -9.40
CA ASP A 75 -3.67 -19.32 -8.50
C ASP A 75 -4.79 -19.23 -7.45
N ARG A 76 -5.01 -18.05 -6.89
CA ARG A 76 -6.07 -17.80 -5.90
C ARG A 76 -7.46 -17.98 -6.47
N LEU A 77 -7.70 -17.52 -7.70
CA LEU A 77 -9.00 -17.62 -8.37
C LEU A 77 -9.23 -18.97 -9.06
N ALA A 78 -8.18 -19.79 -9.22
CA ALA A 78 -8.29 -21.11 -9.82
C ALA A 78 -9.26 -21.99 -9.01
N GLY A 79 -10.31 -22.44 -9.66
CA GLY A 79 -11.34 -23.28 -9.02
C GLY A 79 -12.45 -22.55 -8.27
N SER A 80 -12.36 -21.22 -8.07
CA SER A 80 -13.38 -20.43 -7.38
C SER A 80 -14.24 -19.58 -8.32
N THR A 81 -13.85 -19.46 -9.59
CA THR A 81 -14.54 -18.62 -10.57
C THR A 81 -15.17 -19.45 -11.67
N LEU A 82 -16.37 -19.07 -12.11
CA LEU A 82 -16.99 -19.65 -13.28
C LEU A 82 -16.21 -19.24 -14.55
N PRO A 83 -16.12 -20.13 -15.56
CA PRO A 83 -15.52 -19.78 -16.85
C PRO A 83 -16.17 -18.53 -17.44
N GLY A 84 -15.34 -17.58 -17.89
CA GLY A 84 -15.81 -16.32 -18.49
C GLY A 84 -15.90 -15.13 -17.54
N ASN A 85 -15.67 -15.29 -16.25
CA ASN A 85 -15.59 -14.15 -15.33
C ASN A 85 -14.39 -13.27 -15.67
N LYS A 86 -14.64 -11.95 -15.73
CA LYS A 86 -13.58 -10.95 -15.91
C LYS A 86 -13.08 -10.48 -14.56
N THR A 87 -11.78 -10.38 -14.40
CA THR A 87 -11.17 -9.76 -13.21
C THR A 87 -11.26 -8.24 -13.29
N THR A 88 -11.10 -7.59 -12.13
CA THR A 88 -11.03 -6.12 -12.02
C THR A 88 -9.65 -5.56 -12.34
N ILE A 89 -8.65 -6.43 -12.58
CA ILE A 89 -7.27 -6.07 -12.89
C ILE A 89 -7.19 -5.25 -14.17
N ASN A 90 -6.43 -4.17 -14.11
CA ASN A 90 -6.01 -3.42 -15.29
C ASN A 90 -4.68 -4.03 -15.78
N GLU A 91 -4.69 -4.61 -16.98
CA GLU A 91 -3.54 -5.33 -17.52
C GLU A 91 -2.30 -4.45 -17.65
N GLU A 92 -2.45 -3.21 -18.10
CA GLU A 92 -1.33 -2.28 -18.26
C GLU A 92 -0.73 -1.89 -16.92
N TRP A 93 -1.56 -1.55 -15.94
CA TRP A 93 -1.12 -1.26 -14.58
C TRP A 93 -0.44 -2.46 -13.93
N GLN A 94 -1.00 -3.66 -14.10
CA GLN A 94 -0.40 -4.89 -13.59
C GLN A 94 1.03 -5.08 -14.11
N LYS A 95 1.23 -4.89 -15.43
CA LYS A 95 2.56 -4.99 -16.07
C LYS A 95 3.52 -3.95 -15.53
N GLN A 96 3.09 -2.70 -15.45
CA GLN A 96 3.93 -1.61 -14.93
C GLN A 96 4.32 -1.84 -13.47
N VAL A 97 3.36 -2.18 -12.61
CA VAL A 97 3.61 -2.43 -11.18
C VAL A 97 4.53 -3.62 -10.98
N GLN A 98 4.34 -4.70 -11.73
CA GLN A 98 5.22 -5.87 -11.67
C GLN A 98 6.67 -5.49 -12.02
N ASN A 99 6.88 -4.75 -13.10
CA ASN A 99 8.21 -4.30 -13.52
C ASN A 99 8.86 -3.39 -12.46
N ILE A 100 8.09 -2.49 -11.84
CA ILE A 100 8.58 -1.62 -10.77
C ILE A 100 9.00 -2.44 -9.54
N VAL A 101 8.18 -3.41 -9.12
CA VAL A 101 8.49 -4.28 -7.98
C VAL A 101 9.73 -5.14 -8.27
N GLU A 102 9.82 -5.72 -9.49
CA GLU A 102 10.97 -6.49 -9.94
C GLU A 102 12.27 -5.65 -9.98
N ALA A 103 12.20 -4.42 -10.45
CA ALA A 103 13.35 -3.51 -10.45
C ALA A 103 13.74 -3.09 -9.03
N LYS A 104 12.76 -2.77 -8.19
CA LYS A 104 13.02 -2.29 -6.82
C LYS A 104 13.67 -3.32 -5.94
N ILE A 105 13.29 -4.59 -6.05
CA ILE A 105 13.82 -5.67 -5.21
C ILE A 105 15.30 -5.94 -5.49
N GLN A 106 15.84 -5.56 -6.64
CA GLN A 106 17.26 -5.72 -6.96
C GLN A 106 18.18 -4.93 -6.03
N ASN A 107 17.66 -3.90 -5.37
CA ASN A 107 18.40 -3.11 -4.39
C ASN A 107 18.47 -3.79 -3.00
N PHE A 108 17.86 -4.96 -2.85
CA PHE A 108 17.79 -5.68 -1.58
C PHE A 108 18.35 -7.10 -1.73
N PRO A 109 19.15 -7.57 -0.76
CA PRO A 109 19.68 -8.94 -0.81
C PRO A 109 18.56 -9.97 -0.70
N ALA A 110 18.77 -11.15 -1.29
CA ALA A 110 17.93 -12.30 -1.01
C ALA A 110 18.10 -12.73 0.47
N PRO A 111 17.04 -13.26 1.11
CA PRO A 111 15.76 -13.63 0.55
C PRO A 111 14.67 -12.53 0.65
N ILE A 112 15.03 -11.26 0.88
CA ILE A 112 14.04 -10.18 1.00
C ILE A 112 13.11 -10.17 -0.21
N GLN A 113 11.82 -10.00 0.05
CA GLN A 113 10.74 -9.96 -0.92
C GLN A 113 10.00 -8.62 -0.86
N ALA A 114 9.28 -8.32 -1.94
CA ALA A 114 8.40 -7.17 -2.05
C ALA A 114 7.05 -7.59 -2.66
N ALA A 115 5.99 -6.94 -2.23
CA ALA A 115 4.65 -7.11 -2.77
C ALA A 115 3.95 -5.75 -2.91
N ALA A 116 3.01 -5.64 -3.86
CA ALA A 116 2.25 -4.43 -4.09
C ALA A 116 0.79 -4.73 -4.45
N LEU A 117 -0.13 -3.95 -3.90
CA LEU A 117 -1.57 -4.02 -4.12
C LEU A 117 -2.11 -2.63 -4.43
N ILE A 118 -2.90 -2.51 -5.50
CA ILE A 118 -3.58 -1.27 -5.85
C ILE A 118 -5.07 -1.50 -5.85
N VAL A 119 -5.79 -0.67 -5.11
CA VAL A 119 -7.25 -0.77 -4.98
C VAL A 119 -7.89 0.58 -5.28
N GLU A 120 -8.93 0.57 -6.09
CA GLU A 120 -9.76 1.73 -6.39
C GLU A 120 -10.67 2.06 -5.21
N ARG A 121 -10.64 3.30 -4.73
CA ARG A 121 -11.30 3.71 -3.49
C ARG A 121 -12.81 3.56 -3.52
N ARG A 122 -13.46 3.97 -4.61
CA ARG A 122 -14.93 4.01 -4.69
C ARG A 122 -15.60 2.66 -4.89
N THR A 123 -14.87 1.69 -5.43
CA THR A 123 -15.43 0.39 -5.84
C THR A 123 -14.83 -0.78 -5.09
N GLY A 124 -13.72 -0.58 -4.38
CA GLY A 124 -12.94 -1.67 -3.80
C GLY A 124 -12.28 -2.59 -4.84
N ASN A 125 -12.36 -2.25 -6.13
CA ASN A 125 -11.81 -3.06 -7.20
C ASN A 125 -10.29 -3.09 -7.17
N VAL A 126 -9.71 -4.28 -7.15
CA VAL A 126 -8.26 -4.47 -7.26
C VAL A 126 -7.81 -4.23 -8.70
N LYS A 127 -6.93 -3.26 -8.92
CA LYS A 127 -6.43 -2.87 -10.24
C LYS A 127 -5.07 -3.47 -10.57
N ALA A 128 -4.24 -3.75 -9.56
CA ALA A 128 -2.99 -4.50 -9.70
C ALA A 128 -2.72 -5.33 -8.46
N TYR A 129 -2.16 -6.52 -8.66
CA TYR A 129 -1.91 -7.52 -7.62
C TYR A 129 -0.57 -8.21 -7.84
N VAL A 130 0.47 -7.77 -7.16
CA VAL A 130 1.82 -8.33 -7.24
C VAL A 130 2.17 -8.98 -5.91
N GLY A 131 1.95 -10.29 -5.82
CA GLY A 131 2.11 -11.05 -4.56
C GLY A 131 3.57 -11.33 -4.17
N SER A 132 4.51 -11.22 -5.12
CA SER A 132 5.95 -11.28 -4.89
C SER A 132 6.69 -10.57 -6.02
N SER A 133 7.94 -10.22 -5.79
CA SER A 133 8.78 -9.56 -6.80
C SER A 133 9.06 -10.44 -8.02
N GLU A 134 9.16 -11.74 -7.82
CA GLU A 134 9.47 -12.69 -8.89
C GLU A 134 8.87 -14.06 -8.56
N TYR A 135 7.74 -14.38 -9.18
CA TYR A 135 6.97 -15.60 -8.90
C TYR A 135 7.80 -16.89 -8.97
N ARG A 136 8.75 -16.98 -9.92
CA ARG A 136 9.55 -18.19 -10.17
C ARG A 136 10.86 -18.23 -9.41
N SER A 137 11.20 -17.22 -8.65
CA SER A 137 12.42 -17.20 -7.85
C SER A 137 12.35 -18.22 -6.72
N LYS A 138 13.22 -19.23 -6.77
CA LYS A 138 13.37 -20.22 -5.69
C LYS A 138 14.06 -19.60 -4.48
N GLU A 139 15.08 -18.79 -4.72
CA GLU A 139 15.89 -18.14 -3.70
C GLU A 139 15.04 -17.20 -2.82
N ARG A 140 14.15 -16.44 -3.46
CA ARG A 140 13.23 -15.51 -2.81
C ARG A 140 11.88 -16.13 -2.47
N LYS A 141 11.68 -17.45 -2.68
CA LYS A 141 10.42 -18.16 -2.46
C LYS A 141 9.23 -17.44 -3.14
N GLY A 142 9.42 -17.03 -4.39
CA GLY A 142 8.50 -16.16 -5.11
C GLY A 142 7.11 -16.73 -5.37
N ALA A 143 6.93 -18.06 -5.31
CA ALA A 143 5.61 -18.69 -5.40
C ALA A 143 4.70 -18.39 -4.19
N ASN A 144 5.27 -17.92 -3.07
CA ASN A 144 4.48 -17.46 -1.93
C ASN A 144 3.78 -16.14 -2.24
N ASN A 145 2.49 -16.08 -1.91
CA ASN A 145 1.71 -14.85 -2.05
C ASN A 145 1.83 -14.02 -0.76
N PHE A 146 2.66 -12.97 -0.77
CA PHE A 146 2.88 -12.13 0.40
C PHE A 146 1.74 -11.13 0.66
N LEU A 147 0.82 -10.94 -0.29
CA LEU A 147 -0.39 -10.14 -0.05
C LEU A 147 -1.43 -10.85 0.80
N THR A 148 -1.38 -12.19 0.84
CA THR A 148 -2.25 -13.00 1.73
C THR A 148 -1.53 -13.51 2.97
N ALA A 149 -0.21 -13.33 3.05
CA ALA A 149 0.56 -13.70 4.23
C ALA A 149 0.20 -12.82 5.43
N VAL A 150 -0.17 -13.44 6.54
CA VAL A 150 -0.50 -12.75 7.79
C VAL A 150 0.79 -12.26 8.44
N ARG A 151 0.89 -10.96 8.67
CA ARG A 151 2.08 -10.25 9.15
C ARG A 151 1.73 -9.18 10.16
N SER A 152 2.72 -8.73 10.93
CA SER A 152 2.56 -7.56 11.79
C SER A 152 2.48 -6.29 10.93
N PRO A 153 1.41 -5.50 11.04
CA PRO A 153 1.27 -4.25 10.29
C PRO A 153 2.11 -3.10 10.86
N GLY A 154 2.75 -3.31 12.00
CA GLY A 154 3.46 -2.26 12.73
C GLY A 154 2.55 -1.07 13.03
N SER A 155 3.02 0.13 12.74
CA SER A 155 2.31 1.39 13.01
C SER A 155 1.23 1.76 11.98
N THR A 156 0.91 0.88 11.01
CA THR A 156 -0.11 1.22 9.99
C THR A 156 -1.52 1.33 10.57
N LEU A 157 -1.79 0.75 11.74
CA LEU A 157 -3.10 0.84 12.39
C LEU A 157 -3.33 2.16 13.15
N LYS A 158 -2.31 2.99 13.35
CA LYS A 158 -2.44 4.25 14.11
C LYS A 158 -3.48 5.22 13.54
N PRO A 159 -3.60 5.42 12.21
CA PRO A 159 -4.69 6.24 11.66
C PRO A 159 -6.07 5.75 12.05
N LEU A 160 -6.28 4.42 12.11
CA LEU A 160 -7.55 3.83 12.50
C LEU A 160 -7.85 4.07 13.98
N ILE A 161 -6.83 3.98 14.84
CA ILE A 161 -6.94 4.27 16.27
C ILE A 161 -7.34 5.74 16.48
N TYR A 162 -6.59 6.67 15.89
CA TYR A 162 -6.88 8.09 16.02
C TYR A 162 -8.23 8.47 15.39
N GLY A 163 -8.56 7.93 14.21
CA GLY A 163 -9.83 8.17 13.55
C GLY A 163 -11.03 7.73 14.40
N LYS A 164 -10.93 6.56 15.02
CA LYS A 164 -12.02 6.06 15.90
C LYS A 164 -12.13 6.88 17.18
N ALA A 165 -11.01 7.32 17.72
CA ALA A 165 -11.01 8.18 18.91
C ALA A 165 -11.59 9.58 18.60
N LEU A 166 -11.26 10.16 17.46
CA LEU A 166 -11.88 11.41 16.97
C LEU A 166 -13.39 11.24 16.77
N GLN A 167 -13.83 10.17 16.08
CA GLN A 167 -15.26 9.88 15.89
C GLN A 167 -16.04 9.76 17.19
N ARG A 168 -15.41 9.24 18.24
CA ARG A 168 -16.02 9.07 19.58
C ARG A 168 -15.81 10.27 20.50
N ASN A 169 -15.23 11.36 20.01
CA ASN A 169 -14.88 12.55 20.80
C ASN A 169 -14.03 12.23 22.06
N LEU A 170 -13.18 11.20 21.97
CA LEU A 170 -12.22 10.83 23.03
C LEU A 170 -10.91 11.63 22.95
N ILE A 171 -10.65 12.22 21.79
CA ILE A 171 -9.58 13.16 21.50
C ILE A 171 -10.09 14.23 20.55
N GLU A 172 -9.41 15.38 20.53
CA GLU A 172 -9.73 16.48 19.62
C GLU A 172 -8.77 16.50 18.42
N PHE A 173 -9.18 17.15 17.32
CA PHE A 173 -8.35 17.26 16.11
C PHE A 173 -7.03 18.01 16.36
N ASN A 174 -7.03 18.97 17.28
CA ASN A 174 -5.87 19.75 17.73
C ASN A 174 -5.28 19.23 19.06
N GLU A 175 -5.61 17.98 19.45
CA GLU A 175 -5.11 17.36 20.69
C GLU A 175 -3.58 17.47 20.79
N VAL A 176 -3.11 17.81 21.99
CA VAL A 176 -1.69 17.84 22.35
C VAL A 176 -1.41 16.72 23.35
N PHE A 177 -0.58 15.79 22.95
CA PHE A 177 -0.15 14.66 23.77
C PHE A 177 1.14 15.00 24.51
N ASN A 178 1.36 14.36 25.65
CA ASN A 178 2.66 14.33 26.32
C ASN A 178 3.37 13.00 25.95
N ASP A 179 4.31 13.07 25.01
CA ASP A 179 5.17 11.95 24.63
C ASP A 179 6.29 11.79 25.65
N ALA A 180 6.02 11.03 26.71
CA ALA A 180 6.91 10.76 27.83
C ALA A 180 6.88 9.27 28.18
N ASN A 181 7.69 8.85 29.14
CA ASN A 181 7.71 7.46 29.59
C ASN A 181 6.30 6.97 29.98
N PHE A 182 5.89 5.85 29.38
CA PHE A 182 4.56 5.25 29.55
C PHE A 182 4.70 3.87 30.18
N TYR A 183 4.16 3.72 31.37
CA TYR A 183 4.18 2.44 32.08
C TYR A 183 2.77 2.00 32.46
N ARG A 184 2.39 0.77 32.10
CA ARG A 184 1.09 0.17 32.46
C ARG A 184 1.25 -1.33 32.71
N GLY A 185 1.03 -1.75 33.93
CA GLY A 185 0.94 -3.17 34.28
C GLY A 185 2.13 -4.05 33.83
N GLY A 186 3.36 -3.56 33.93
CA GLY A 186 4.56 -4.25 33.45
C GLY A 186 4.90 -4.01 31.96
N TYR A 187 4.03 -3.32 31.20
CA TYR A 187 4.29 -2.91 29.82
C TYR A 187 4.93 -1.54 29.78
N ASN A 188 6.15 -1.44 29.25
CA ASN A 188 6.95 -0.22 29.16
C ASN A 188 7.45 -0.01 27.71
N PRO A 189 6.56 0.39 26.79
CA PRO A 189 6.94 0.63 25.39
C PRO A 189 7.73 1.92 25.25
N THR A 190 8.62 1.95 24.25
CA THR A 190 9.34 3.15 23.84
C THR A 190 8.96 3.55 22.43
N ASN A 191 9.28 4.76 22.03
CA ASN A 191 9.25 5.14 20.61
C ASN A 191 10.33 4.38 19.84
N PHE A 192 10.19 4.30 18.51
CA PHE A 192 11.17 3.61 17.65
C PHE A 192 12.60 4.19 17.78
N SER A 193 12.72 5.48 18.05
CA SER A 193 13.99 6.20 18.31
C SER A 193 14.56 5.99 19.72
N ASN A 194 13.83 5.31 20.61
CA ASN A 194 14.12 5.24 22.05
C ASN A 194 14.22 6.61 22.75
N THR A 195 13.60 7.64 22.18
CA THR A 195 13.55 9.01 22.72
C THR A 195 12.11 9.48 22.88
N TYR A 196 11.90 10.47 23.71
CA TYR A 196 10.60 11.11 23.92
C TYR A 196 10.67 12.57 23.49
N SER A 197 9.55 13.10 23.02
CA SER A 197 9.46 14.44 22.41
C SER A 197 8.75 15.48 23.28
N GLY A 198 8.23 15.09 24.46
CA GLY A 198 7.44 15.99 25.30
C GLY A 198 6.06 16.30 24.67
N LYS A 199 5.68 17.58 24.64
CA LYS A 199 4.40 18.00 24.07
C LYS A 199 4.44 17.89 22.53
N VAL A 200 3.50 17.14 21.95
CA VAL A 200 3.37 16.92 20.49
C VAL A 200 1.91 17.00 20.07
N THR A 201 1.65 17.59 18.92
CA THR A 201 0.30 17.62 18.35
C THR A 201 -0.12 16.22 17.85
N LEU A 202 -1.42 16.01 17.66
CA LEU A 202 -1.95 14.79 17.03
C LEU A 202 -1.32 14.57 15.64
N LYS A 203 -1.16 15.64 14.84
CA LYS A 203 -0.53 15.59 13.53
C LYS A 203 0.91 15.08 13.64
N ASP A 204 1.72 15.71 14.49
CA ASP A 204 3.12 15.29 14.70
C ASP A 204 3.23 13.85 15.21
N ALA A 205 2.37 13.46 16.16
CA ALA A 205 2.33 12.11 16.69
C ALA A 205 2.04 11.07 15.59
N LEU A 206 1.12 11.38 14.68
CA LEU A 206 0.75 10.50 13.57
C LEU A 206 1.84 10.45 12.49
N LEU A 207 2.35 11.61 12.03
CA LEU A 207 3.36 11.70 10.97
C LEU A 207 4.72 11.13 11.41
N ARG A 208 5.14 11.42 12.63
CA ARG A 208 6.36 10.85 13.23
C ARG A 208 6.16 9.44 13.74
N SER A 209 4.91 8.94 13.67
CA SER A 209 4.57 7.57 14.07
C SER A 209 4.91 7.24 15.53
N LEU A 210 4.79 8.23 16.44
CA LEU A 210 5.10 8.04 17.85
C LEU A 210 4.23 6.95 18.47
N ASN A 211 4.82 6.15 19.37
CA ASN A 211 4.12 5.05 20.00
C ASN A 211 3.26 5.51 21.17
N ILE A 212 3.81 6.38 22.02
CA ILE A 212 3.16 6.75 23.29
C ILE A 212 1.81 7.45 23.07
N PRO A 213 1.67 8.46 22.18
CA PRO A 213 0.35 9.05 21.89
C PRO A 213 -0.68 8.04 21.38
N ALA A 214 -0.25 7.08 20.52
CA ALA A 214 -1.14 6.04 20.01
C ALA A 214 -1.60 5.06 21.11
N LEU A 215 -0.72 4.71 22.04
CA LEU A 215 -1.04 3.87 23.20
C LEU A 215 -2.03 4.55 24.14
N ILE A 216 -1.80 5.84 24.46
CA ILE A 216 -2.72 6.65 25.26
C ILE A 216 -4.10 6.71 24.60
N THR A 217 -4.15 6.91 23.29
CA THR A 217 -5.40 6.97 22.54
C THR A 217 -6.11 5.60 22.52
N LEU A 218 -5.36 4.52 22.32
CA LEU A 218 -5.93 3.17 22.33
C LEU A 218 -6.46 2.78 23.73
N GLU A 219 -5.78 3.24 24.80
CA GLU A 219 -6.27 3.06 26.17
C GLU A 219 -7.64 3.74 26.37
N LYS A 220 -7.80 5.00 25.88
CA LYS A 220 -9.10 5.72 25.89
C LYS A 220 -10.19 4.98 25.09
N LEU A 221 -9.85 4.33 23.98
CA LEU A 221 -10.78 3.54 23.14
C LEU A 221 -11.22 2.23 23.78
N ASN A 222 -10.54 1.72 24.77
CA ASN A 222 -10.56 0.35 25.26
C ASN A 222 -10.03 -0.66 24.21
N PRO A 223 -8.80 -1.18 24.37
CA PRO A 223 -8.17 -2.05 23.38
C PRO A 223 -9.00 -3.26 22.98
N ARG A 224 -9.73 -3.88 23.92
CA ARG A 224 -10.57 -5.06 23.65
C ARG A 224 -11.76 -4.73 22.73
N ILE A 225 -12.42 -3.60 23.00
CA ILE A 225 -13.55 -3.15 22.18
C ILE A 225 -13.08 -2.81 20.78
N PHE A 226 -11.97 -2.06 20.66
CA PHE A 226 -11.42 -1.66 19.37
C PHE A 226 -10.93 -2.87 18.56
N GLU A 227 -10.27 -3.84 19.20
CA GLU A 227 -9.85 -5.10 18.58
C GLU A 227 -11.04 -5.90 18.04
N ALA A 228 -12.12 -6.01 18.83
CA ALA A 228 -13.34 -6.70 18.43
C ALA A 228 -14.00 -6.02 17.21
N GLU A 229 -14.01 -4.69 17.16
CA GLU A 229 -14.50 -3.95 15.98
C GLU A 229 -13.67 -4.26 14.73
N LEU A 230 -12.34 -4.27 14.83
CA LEU A 230 -11.49 -4.62 13.70
C LEU A 230 -11.72 -6.06 13.24
N LYS A 231 -11.83 -7.01 14.17
CA LYS A 231 -12.11 -8.43 13.85
C LYS A 231 -13.43 -8.59 13.09
N ASN A 232 -14.46 -7.89 13.51
CA ASN A 232 -15.78 -7.95 12.87
C ASN A 232 -15.78 -7.38 11.45
N LEU A 233 -14.92 -6.39 11.15
CA LEU A 233 -14.83 -5.78 9.82
C LEU A 233 -14.12 -6.67 8.79
N ILE A 234 -13.10 -7.41 9.19
CA ILE A 234 -12.25 -8.13 8.24
C ILE A 234 -12.67 -9.58 7.99
N ASN A 235 -13.77 -10.05 8.57
CA ASN A 235 -14.37 -11.40 8.39
C ASN A 235 -13.37 -12.57 8.33
N ALA A 236 -12.20 -12.44 8.96
CA ALA A 236 -11.15 -13.43 8.84
C ALA A 236 -10.70 -13.94 10.21
N PRO A 237 -10.28 -15.21 10.29
CA PRO A 237 -9.65 -15.71 11.50
C PRO A 237 -8.38 -14.88 11.74
N VAL A 238 -8.36 -14.16 12.83
CA VAL A 238 -7.15 -13.46 13.28
C VAL A 238 -6.15 -14.53 13.71
N ALA A 239 -4.91 -14.40 13.29
CA ALA A 239 -3.86 -15.39 13.49
C ALA A 239 -3.49 -15.67 14.95
N SER A 240 -4.18 -15.06 15.91
CA SER A 240 -3.95 -15.23 17.34
C SER A 240 -5.25 -15.28 18.12
N ASP A 241 -5.46 -16.33 18.90
CA ASP A 241 -6.54 -16.41 19.89
C ASP A 241 -6.29 -15.53 21.12
N LYS A 242 -5.10 -14.94 21.22
CA LYS A 242 -4.75 -14.01 22.30
C LYS A 242 -5.12 -12.59 21.93
N GLU A 243 -5.67 -11.85 22.88
CA GLU A 243 -5.94 -10.42 22.73
C GLU A 243 -4.63 -9.64 22.53
N ALA A 244 -4.60 -8.76 21.55
CA ALA A 244 -3.44 -7.90 21.30
C ALA A 244 -3.26 -6.85 22.40
N GLY A 245 -4.34 -6.42 23.03
CA GLY A 245 -4.32 -5.39 24.05
C GLY A 245 -3.67 -4.10 23.54
N LEU A 246 -2.86 -3.43 24.36
CA LEU A 246 -2.17 -2.21 23.99
C LEU A 246 -1.14 -2.41 22.87
N SER A 247 -0.61 -3.65 22.68
CA SER A 247 0.35 -3.91 21.61
C SER A 247 -0.23 -3.71 20.21
N LEU A 248 -1.56 -3.67 20.06
CA LEU A 248 -2.25 -3.36 18.82
C LEU A 248 -1.76 -2.04 18.20
N ALA A 249 -1.49 -1.01 19.02
CA ALA A 249 -1.00 0.29 18.54
C ALA A 249 0.40 0.23 17.88
N VAL A 250 1.15 -0.84 18.13
CA VAL A 250 2.52 -1.02 17.64
C VAL A 250 2.70 -2.28 16.79
N GLY A 251 1.59 -2.89 16.35
CA GLY A 251 1.60 -4.01 15.41
C GLY A 251 1.32 -5.38 16.02
N GLY A 252 0.80 -5.46 17.24
CA GLY A 252 0.40 -6.71 17.88
C GLY A 252 -0.87 -7.36 17.32
N PHE A 253 -1.54 -6.70 16.38
CA PHE A 253 -2.70 -7.22 15.66
C PHE A 253 -2.29 -7.64 14.24
N TYR A 254 -2.16 -8.93 14.01
CA TYR A 254 -1.65 -9.49 12.76
C TYR A 254 -2.74 -9.55 11.69
N LEU A 255 -2.41 -9.14 10.45
CA LEU A 255 -3.30 -9.17 9.30
C LEU A 255 -2.49 -9.24 7.99
N ASN A 256 -3.17 -9.49 6.89
CA ASN A 256 -2.57 -9.48 5.56
C ASN A 256 -2.84 -8.16 4.81
N ALA A 257 -2.20 -7.99 3.64
CA ALA A 257 -2.33 -6.76 2.85
C ALA A 257 -3.77 -6.51 2.36
N GLU A 258 -4.52 -7.56 2.06
CA GLU A 258 -5.90 -7.44 1.59
C GLU A 258 -6.82 -6.94 2.71
N GLN A 259 -6.69 -7.50 3.91
CA GLN A 259 -7.41 -7.05 5.10
C GLN A 259 -7.04 -5.61 5.47
N LEU A 260 -5.75 -5.26 5.36
CA LEU A 260 -5.28 -3.90 5.59
C LEU A 260 -5.88 -2.93 4.56
N ALA A 261 -5.99 -3.35 3.28
CA ALA A 261 -6.65 -2.56 2.25
C ALA A 261 -8.12 -2.31 2.55
N SER A 262 -8.88 -3.34 2.92
CA SER A 262 -10.29 -3.24 3.31
C SER A 262 -10.48 -2.28 4.49
N LEU A 263 -9.67 -2.41 5.56
CA LEU A 263 -9.74 -1.52 6.72
C LEU A 263 -9.46 -0.06 6.35
N TYR A 264 -8.46 0.20 5.50
CA TYR A 264 -8.16 1.57 5.06
C TYR A 264 -9.26 2.15 4.19
N LEU A 265 -9.83 1.37 3.26
CA LEU A 265 -10.96 1.83 2.43
C LEU A 265 -12.15 2.20 3.31
N MET A 266 -12.55 1.35 4.24
CA MET A 266 -13.65 1.61 5.18
C MET A 266 -13.37 2.79 6.13
N ALA A 267 -12.10 3.13 6.34
CA ALA A 267 -11.71 4.27 7.18
C ALA A 267 -11.67 5.60 6.44
N ILE A 268 -11.31 5.61 5.14
CA ILE A 268 -11.11 6.85 4.37
C ILE A 268 -12.22 7.12 3.35
N ASP A 269 -13.06 6.14 3.07
CA ASP A 269 -14.23 6.23 2.21
C ASP A 269 -15.45 5.63 2.94
N PRO A 270 -16.16 6.42 3.75
CA PRO A 270 -17.26 5.92 4.57
C PRO A 270 -18.44 5.31 3.80
N MET A 271 -18.48 5.51 2.47
CA MET A 271 -19.44 4.86 1.57
C MET A 271 -19.06 3.41 1.23
N MET A 272 -17.83 2.99 1.59
CA MET A 272 -17.35 1.63 1.36
C MET A 272 -17.70 0.76 2.56
N SER A 273 -18.57 -0.21 2.33
CA SER A 273 -19.02 -1.21 3.32
C SER A 273 -18.57 -2.63 2.99
N GLU A 274 -17.86 -2.82 1.89
CA GLU A 274 -17.52 -4.13 1.35
C GLU A 274 -16.00 -4.36 1.31
N ASP A 275 -15.62 -5.63 1.30
CA ASP A 275 -14.25 -6.08 1.07
C ASP A 275 -13.79 -5.72 -0.36
N ILE A 276 -12.46 -5.78 -0.57
CA ILE A 276 -11.89 -5.59 -1.90
C ILE A 276 -12.38 -6.68 -2.87
N SER A 277 -12.59 -6.28 -4.13
CA SER A 277 -13.12 -7.16 -5.18
C SER A 277 -12.08 -7.46 -6.26
N PHE A 278 -12.04 -8.73 -6.69
CA PHE A 278 -11.15 -9.23 -7.75
C PHE A 278 -11.89 -9.54 -9.05
N ILE A 279 -13.21 -9.62 -9.00
CA ILE A 279 -14.04 -10.02 -10.14
C ILE A 279 -14.99 -8.89 -10.46
N SER A 280 -15.07 -8.56 -11.75
CA SER A 280 -16.05 -7.61 -12.26
C SER A 280 -17.44 -8.24 -12.18
N SER A 281 -18.13 -8.08 -11.06
CA SER A 281 -19.55 -8.42 -10.97
C SER A 281 -20.36 -7.34 -11.66
N GLN A 282 -21.30 -7.74 -12.52
CA GLN A 282 -22.39 -6.86 -12.90
C GLN A 282 -23.18 -6.56 -11.61
N SER A 283 -22.99 -5.36 -11.08
CA SER A 283 -23.69 -4.73 -9.96
C SER A 283 -24.70 -5.60 -9.22
N GLN A 284 -24.27 -6.33 -8.23
CA GLN A 284 -25.13 -6.56 -7.07
C GLN A 284 -24.77 -5.47 -6.06
N LYS A 285 -25.55 -4.39 -6.02
CA LYS A 285 -25.65 -3.58 -4.82
C LYS A 285 -26.25 -4.51 -3.77
N SER A 286 -25.41 -5.11 -2.93
CA SER A 286 -25.90 -5.63 -1.66
C SER A 286 -26.49 -4.45 -0.89
N ASP A 287 -27.64 -4.64 -0.27
CA ASP A 287 -28.20 -3.65 0.64
C ASP A 287 -27.11 -3.29 1.64
N ALA A 288 -26.60 -2.07 1.52
CA ALA A 288 -25.43 -1.61 2.26
C ALA A 288 -25.71 -1.79 3.75
N LYS A 289 -25.00 -2.71 4.38
CA LYS A 289 -24.88 -2.69 5.84
C LYS A 289 -24.25 -1.34 6.19
N ASP A 290 -24.81 -0.65 7.18
CA ASP A 290 -24.28 0.58 7.80
C ASP A 290 -22.91 0.36 8.46
N ALA A 291 -21.94 -0.15 7.73
CA ALA A 291 -20.68 -0.68 8.23
C ALA A 291 -19.46 0.16 7.84
N SER A 292 -19.62 1.48 7.69
CA SER A 292 -18.43 2.33 7.62
C SER A 292 -17.68 2.30 8.94
N PHE A 293 -16.36 2.07 8.89
CA PHE A 293 -15.55 2.08 10.11
C PHE A 293 -15.48 3.47 10.74
N LEU A 294 -15.30 4.52 9.92
CA LEU A 294 -15.33 5.91 10.36
C LEU A 294 -16.49 6.66 9.68
N ASN A 295 -17.02 7.68 10.36
CA ASN A 295 -17.92 8.63 9.73
C ASN A 295 -17.14 9.60 8.80
N ASN A 296 -17.85 10.37 7.98
CA ASN A 296 -17.24 11.30 7.01
C ASN A 296 -16.28 12.29 7.67
N GLN A 297 -16.65 12.85 8.83
CA GLN A 297 -15.81 13.84 9.52
C GLN A 297 -14.50 13.22 10.00
N ALA A 298 -14.53 12.08 10.66
CA ALA A 298 -13.32 11.41 11.13
C ALA A 298 -12.44 10.91 9.97
N ALA A 299 -13.06 10.43 8.88
CA ALA A 299 -12.34 10.04 7.66
C ALA A 299 -11.59 11.23 7.06
N ASP A 300 -12.26 12.37 6.89
CA ASP A 300 -11.65 13.60 6.39
C ASP A 300 -10.53 14.10 7.30
N GLN A 301 -10.73 14.06 8.63
CA GLN A 301 -9.72 14.44 9.60
C GLN A 301 -8.47 13.55 9.48
N ILE A 302 -8.62 12.23 9.35
CA ILE A 302 -7.48 11.32 9.20
C ILE A 302 -6.76 11.53 7.86
N VAL A 303 -7.47 11.72 6.75
CA VAL A 303 -6.83 12.02 5.46
C VAL A 303 -6.06 13.34 5.56
N HIS A 304 -6.64 14.38 6.18
CA HIS A 304 -5.98 15.67 6.40
C HIS A 304 -4.69 15.52 7.22
N LEU A 305 -4.74 14.78 8.33
CA LEU A 305 -3.59 14.54 9.19
C LEU A 305 -2.46 13.75 8.51
N LEU A 306 -2.79 12.86 7.56
CA LEU A 306 -1.81 12.07 6.81
C LEU A 306 -1.16 12.84 5.65
N ILE A 307 -1.71 13.99 5.25
CA ILE A 307 -1.13 14.81 4.19
C ILE A 307 0.16 15.46 4.70
N GLN A 308 1.22 15.25 3.93
CA GLN A 308 2.55 15.80 4.15
C GLN A 308 3.20 16.18 2.81
N TYR A 309 4.30 16.89 2.86
CA TYR A 309 5.02 17.32 1.68
C TYR A 309 6.41 16.69 1.65
N LEU A 310 6.79 16.18 0.49
CA LEU A 310 8.14 15.69 0.25
C LEU A 310 9.12 16.86 0.05
N PRO A 311 10.45 16.64 0.16
CA PRO A 311 11.46 17.68 -0.04
C PRO A 311 11.36 18.44 -1.38
N ASN A 312 10.82 17.77 -2.42
CA ASN A 312 10.56 18.37 -3.73
C ASN A 312 9.26 19.22 -3.77
N GLY A 313 8.54 19.33 -2.65
CA GLY A 313 7.26 20.03 -2.51
C GLY A 313 6.06 19.25 -3.05
N GLU A 314 6.23 17.97 -3.39
CA GLU A 314 5.13 17.10 -3.78
C GLU A 314 4.26 16.75 -2.58
N ARG A 315 2.95 16.95 -2.72
CA ARG A 315 1.98 16.56 -1.68
C ARG A 315 1.68 15.08 -1.77
N VAL A 316 1.78 14.42 -0.63
CA VAL A 316 1.49 12.99 -0.47
C VAL A 316 0.65 12.75 0.78
N ALA A 317 -0.08 11.65 0.83
CA ALA A 317 -0.74 11.17 2.04
C ALA A 317 -0.40 9.69 2.21
N PHE A 318 0.29 9.35 3.28
CA PHE A 318 0.67 7.96 3.52
C PHE A 318 0.89 7.66 4.99
N LYS A 319 0.83 6.37 5.31
CA LYS A 319 1.27 5.83 6.60
C LYS A 319 2.22 4.67 6.39
N THR A 320 3.34 4.73 7.07
CA THR A 320 4.30 3.62 7.11
C THR A 320 4.13 2.78 8.37
N GLY A 321 4.49 1.52 8.26
CA GLY A 321 4.63 0.59 9.36
C GLY A 321 5.97 -0.12 9.29
N THR A 322 6.59 -0.29 10.44
CA THR A 322 7.76 -1.16 10.63
C THR A 322 7.45 -2.04 11.82
N SER A 323 7.46 -3.35 11.64
CA SER A 323 7.21 -4.28 12.73
C SER A 323 8.43 -4.38 13.66
N PHE A 324 8.22 -4.97 14.85
CA PHE A 324 9.31 -5.23 15.78
C PHE A 324 10.45 -5.99 15.07
N ALA A 325 11.69 -5.68 15.42
CA ALA A 325 12.88 -6.25 14.80
C ALA A 325 12.92 -6.15 13.25
N ARG A 326 12.12 -5.25 12.65
CA ARG A 326 12.07 -4.99 11.20
C ARG A 326 11.79 -6.24 10.34
N HIS A 327 10.93 -7.13 10.84
CA HIS A 327 10.47 -8.28 10.07
C HIS A 327 9.68 -7.86 8.82
N ASP A 328 8.87 -6.79 8.97
CA ASP A 328 7.97 -6.27 7.93
C ASP A 328 8.11 -4.75 7.82
N ALA A 329 8.12 -4.27 6.60
CA ALA A 329 8.07 -2.87 6.24
C ALA A 329 6.86 -2.61 5.34
N TRP A 330 5.99 -1.68 5.74
CA TRP A 330 4.74 -1.36 5.07
C TRP A 330 4.66 0.09 4.67
N SER A 331 3.98 0.36 3.57
CA SER A 331 3.47 1.68 3.22
C SER A 331 2.05 1.55 2.67
N ILE A 332 1.15 2.38 3.18
CA ILE A 332 -0.17 2.60 2.63
C ILE A 332 -0.20 4.05 2.15
N GLN A 333 -0.20 4.26 0.85
CA GLN A 333 -0.29 5.59 0.24
C GLN A 333 -1.69 5.81 -0.30
N ILE A 334 -2.26 6.95 0.06
CA ILE A 334 -3.63 7.34 -0.29
C ILE A 334 -3.54 8.34 -1.44
N PHE A 335 -4.20 8.01 -2.55
CA PHE A 335 -4.39 8.89 -3.70
C PHE A 335 -5.85 9.33 -3.80
N LYS A 336 -6.15 10.29 -4.68
CA LYS A 336 -7.53 10.77 -4.89
C LYS A 336 -8.49 9.64 -5.23
N SER A 337 -8.07 8.70 -6.08
CA SER A 337 -8.91 7.62 -6.61
C SER A 337 -8.51 6.21 -6.18
N HIS A 338 -7.32 6.02 -5.63
CA HIS A 338 -6.79 4.70 -5.30
C HIS A 338 -6.03 4.72 -3.98
N ILE A 339 -5.83 3.53 -3.41
CA ILE A 339 -4.79 3.28 -2.41
C ILE A 339 -3.74 2.36 -3.02
N VAL A 340 -2.49 2.58 -2.64
CA VAL A 340 -1.36 1.72 -3.00
C VAL A 340 -0.76 1.19 -1.72
N ILE A 341 -0.76 -0.13 -1.55
CA ILE A 341 -0.10 -0.82 -0.45
C ILE A 341 1.15 -1.47 -0.99
N SER A 342 2.27 -1.27 -0.31
CA SER A 342 3.52 -1.96 -0.55
C SER A 342 4.05 -2.59 0.72
N TRP A 343 4.69 -3.73 0.56
CA TRP A 343 5.29 -4.50 1.64
C TRP A 343 6.67 -5.00 1.24
N PHE A 344 7.56 -5.04 2.22
CA PHE A 344 8.85 -5.73 2.17
C PHE A 344 9.02 -6.58 3.42
N GLY A 345 9.65 -7.74 3.27
CA GLY A 345 9.95 -8.64 4.37
C GLY A 345 10.67 -9.89 3.89
N THR A 346 10.98 -10.80 4.81
CA THR A 346 11.55 -12.10 4.47
C THR A 346 10.46 -13.16 4.37
N PRO A 347 10.61 -14.16 3.47
CA PRO A 347 9.64 -15.23 3.35
C PRO A 347 9.38 -16.00 4.66
N ASP A 348 10.42 -16.19 5.44
CA ASP A 348 10.39 -16.95 6.70
C ASP A 348 10.14 -16.07 7.92
N ASN A 349 9.75 -14.80 7.69
CA ASN A 349 9.54 -13.84 8.77
C ASN A 349 10.77 -13.66 9.68
N GLN A 350 11.97 -13.70 9.10
CA GLN A 350 13.20 -13.41 9.83
C GLN A 350 13.40 -11.92 10.01
N PRO A 351 13.98 -11.46 11.12
CA PRO A 351 14.29 -10.06 11.33
C PRO A 351 15.33 -9.57 10.30
N THR A 352 15.29 -8.26 10.05
CA THR A 352 16.27 -7.59 9.18
C THR A 352 16.79 -6.34 9.87
N GLU A 353 17.98 -5.87 9.46
CA GLU A 353 18.50 -4.60 9.96
C GLU A 353 18.16 -3.43 9.05
N ILE A 354 17.80 -3.72 7.78
CA ILE A 354 17.70 -2.72 6.72
C ILE A 354 16.29 -2.33 6.32
N LEU A 355 15.25 -3.09 6.75
CA LEU A 355 13.89 -2.80 6.34
C LEU A 355 13.22 -1.80 7.28
N THR A 356 12.76 -0.69 6.71
CA THR A 356 11.81 0.21 7.35
C THR A 356 10.69 0.57 6.38
N GLY A 357 9.53 0.89 6.92
CA GLY A 357 8.41 1.34 6.08
C GLY A 357 8.75 2.60 5.29
N ARG A 358 9.55 3.51 5.86
CA ARG A 358 9.93 4.78 5.24
C ARG A 358 10.97 4.60 4.13
N ASP A 359 11.97 3.74 4.33
CA ASP A 359 13.11 3.63 3.40
C ASP A 359 12.92 2.55 2.35
N ALA A 360 12.12 1.50 2.62
CA ALA A 360 11.86 0.41 1.68
C ALA A 360 10.47 0.50 1.04
N ALA A 361 9.41 0.52 1.85
CA ALA A 361 8.05 0.37 1.35
C ALA A 361 7.48 1.67 0.75
N PHE A 362 7.66 2.84 1.40
CA PHE A 362 7.15 4.11 0.87
C PHE A 362 7.75 4.47 -0.50
N PRO A 363 9.07 4.35 -0.75
CA PRO A 363 9.62 4.61 -2.07
C PRO A 363 9.02 3.74 -3.18
N LEU A 364 8.63 2.50 -2.88
CA LEU A 364 7.95 1.63 -3.84
C LEU A 364 6.53 2.13 -4.12
N SER A 365 5.72 2.42 -3.09
CA SER A 365 4.35 2.92 -3.29
C SER A 365 4.34 4.27 -4.02
N ASN A 366 5.30 5.15 -3.74
CA ASN A 366 5.41 6.45 -4.37
C ASN A 366 5.82 6.34 -5.86
N GLU A 367 6.79 5.48 -6.18
CA GLU A 367 7.21 5.21 -7.55
C GLU A 367 6.05 4.63 -8.39
N ILE A 368 5.26 3.71 -7.82
CA ILE A 368 4.05 3.18 -8.45
C ILE A 368 3.05 4.32 -8.70
N GLY A 369 2.79 5.17 -7.70
CA GLY A 369 1.86 6.29 -7.83
C GLY A 369 2.26 7.26 -8.95
N LEU A 370 3.54 7.59 -9.04
CA LEU A 370 4.09 8.46 -10.09
C LEU A 370 3.99 7.80 -11.48
N ALA A 371 4.39 6.53 -11.60
CA ALA A 371 4.34 5.80 -12.88
C ALA A 371 2.91 5.68 -13.43
N LEU A 372 1.92 5.53 -12.56
CA LEU A 372 0.51 5.45 -12.92
C LEU A 372 -0.19 6.82 -12.96
N ALA A 373 0.55 7.91 -12.81
CA ALA A 373 0.03 9.29 -12.76
C ALA A 373 -1.12 9.49 -11.75
N LEU A 374 -1.05 8.80 -10.60
CA LEU A 374 -2.04 8.93 -9.55
C LEU A 374 -1.90 10.28 -8.85
N LYS A 375 -3.01 10.99 -8.66
CA LYS A 375 -3.02 12.31 -8.03
C LYS A 375 -3.14 12.19 -6.51
N ALA A 376 -2.42 13.03 -5.79
CA ALA A 376 -2.58 13.18 -4.34
C ALA A 376 -4.04 13.49 -3.97
N PRO A 377 -4.51 13.07 -2.78
CA PRO A 377 -5.86 13.38 -2.34
C PRO A 377 -6.02 14.91 -2.19
N GLU A 378 -7.26 15.39 -2.34
CA GLU A 378 -7.58 16.77 -1.98
C GLU A 378 -7.43 16.96 -0.48
N ILE A 379 -7.11 18.18 -0.06
CA ILE A 379 -7.08 18.50 1.38
C ILE A 379 -8.51 18.66 1.86
N PRO A 380 -9.00 17.78 2.73
CA PRO A 380 -10.35 17.92 3.25
C PRO A 380 -10.52 19.22 4.05
N LYS A 381 -11.67 19.87 3.88
CA LYS A 381 -12.04 21.03 4.70
C LYS A 381 -12.54 20.52 6.05
N ILE A 382 -11.76 20.75 7.10
CA ILE A 382 -12.14 20.36 8.45
C ILE A 382 -13.01 21.48 9.08
N GLN A 383 -14.23 21.14 9.45
CA GLN A 383 -15.04 22.00 10.30
C GLN A 383 -14.64 21.72 11.76
N ILE A 384 -13.93 22.66 12.37
CA ILE A 384 -13.67 22.61 13.80
C ILE A 384 -14.92 23.20 14.45
N SER A 385 -15.70 22.40 15.17
CA SER A 385 -16.82 22.89 15.97
C SER A 385 -16.24 23.72 17.13
N ASN A 386 -16.39 25.01 17.05
CA ASN A 386 -16.06 25.94 18.14
C ASN A 386 -17.12 25.88 19.26
N GLU A 387 -17.39 24.69 19.81
CA GLU A 387 -18.16 24.57 21.06
C GLU A 387 -17.21 24.14 22.19
N ALA A 388 -16.28 25.01 22.53
CA ALA A 388 -15.65 25.06 23.85
C ALA A 388 -15.98 26.42 24.46
N SER A 389 -16.58 26.40 25.64
CA SER A 389 -16.93 27.58 26.44
C SER A 389 -15.78 28.57 26.55
N PRO A 390 -16.03 29.87 26.53
CA PRO A 390 -14.99 30.89 26.54
C PRO A 390 -14.37 30.98 27.94
N THR A 391 -13.21 30.36 28.08
CA THR A 391 -12.27 30.71 29.15
C THR A 391 -10.96 31.09 28.51
N GLU A 392 -10.68 32.40 28.55
CA GLU A 392 -9.50 33.11 28.13
C GLU A 392 -9.25 33.17 26.60
N GLU A 393 -9.38 34.39 26.08
CA GLU A 393 -9.08 34.79 24.70
C GLU A 393 -7.62 34.50 24.33
N GLY A 394 -7.39 33.27 23.82
CA GLY A 394 -6.20 32.94 23.07
C GLY A 394 -6.53 32.98 21.58
N ILE A 395 -5.96 33.89 20.83
CA ILE A 395 -6.06 33.97 19.37
C ILE A 395 -5.63 32.62 18.78
N VAL A 396 -6.57 31.90 18.15
CA VAL A 396 -6.31 30.63 17.49
C VAL A 396 -5.56 30.92 16.19
N CYS A 397 -4.25 30.74 16.22
CA CYS A 397 -3.41 30.86 15.03
C CYS A 397 -3.71 29.74 14.04
N THR A 398 -4.19 30.10 12.85
CA THR A 398 -4.21 29.17 11.72
C THR A 398 -2.78 28.81 11.33
N THR A 399 -2.55 27.56 10.88
CA THR A 399 -1.23 27.11 10.44
C THR A 399 -0.67 28.06 9.38
N LEU A 400 0.45 28.73 9.69
CA LEU A 400 1.10 29.67 8.79
C LEU A 400 2.13 28.99 7.87
N ILE A 401 2.71 27.87 8.33
CA ILE A 401 3.75 27.12 7.61
C ILE A 401 3.24 25.71 7.37
N ASP A 402 3.05 25.35 6.09
CA ASP A 402 2.66 24.00 5.68
C ASP A 402 3.87 23.12 5.36
N TYR A 403 4.95 23.74 4.87
CA TYR A 403 6.19 23.05 4.54
C TYR A 403 7.39 24.00 4.53
N PRO A 404 8.58 23.60 5.04
CA PRO A 404 8.84 22.33 5.72
C PRO A 404 8.16 22.23 7.08
N GLU A 405 7.78 21.02 7.45
CA GLU A 405 7.18 20.74 8.75
C GLU A 405 8.24 20.82 9.85
N ASN A 406 7.79 21.07 11.08
CA ASN A 406 8.68 21.10 12.23
C ASN A 406 9.33 19.72 12.45
N GLY A 407 10.66 19.69 12.55
CA GLY A 407 11.44 18.45 12.69
C GLY A 407 11.66 17.68 11.39
N ALA A 408 11.36 18.26 10.23
CA ALA A 408 11.62 17.63 8.93
C ALA A 408 13.14 17.51 8.68
N TRP A 409 13.59 16.34 8.21
CA TRP A 409 14.95 16.13 7.74
C TRP A 409 15.02 16.30 6.23
N ILE A 410 15.75 17.33 5.79
CA ILE A 410 15.93 17.62 4.36
C ILE A 410 17.37 17.29 3.99
N LYS A 411 17.55 16.21 3.21
CA LYS A 411 18.85 15.89 2.62
C LYS A 411 18.93 16.57 1.25
N SER A 412 19.80 17.54 1.12
CA SER A 412 20.04 18.22 -0.14
C SER A 412 21.51 18.56 -0.32
N ASP A 413 22.09 18.09 -1.40
CA ASP A 413 23.46 18.43 -1.81
C ASP A 413 23.52 19.84 -2.44
N ASN A 414 22.35 20.44 -2.74
CA ASN A 414 22.19 21.81 -3.24
C ASN A 414 20.93 22.41 -2.64
N ALA A 415 21.05 22.77 -1.48
CA ALA A 415 20.23 23.48 -0.51
C ALA A 415 19.17 24.47 -1.01
N VAL A 416 18.34 24.08 -2.00
CA VAL A 416 17.15 24.85 -2.37
C VAL A 416 15.92 24.09 -1.91
N ILE A 417 15.20 24.64 -0.95
CA ILE A 417 13.92 24.11 -0.47
C ILE A 417 12.76 24.92 -1.04
N ARG A 418 11.65 24.24 -1.27
CA ARG A 418 10.38 24.91 -1.57
C ARG A 418 9.65 25.18 -0.25
N VAL A 419 9.13 26.39 -0.11
CA VAL A 419 8.37 26.81 1.08
C VAL A 419 6.89 26.88 0.71
N ILE A 420 6.02 26.32 1.54
CA ILE A 420 4.56 26.32 1.34
C ILE A 420 3.92 26.82 2.64
N GLY A 421 2.97 27.73 2.52
CA GLY A 421 2.21 28.26 3.65
C GLY A 421 1.49 29.57 3.31
N SER A 422 1.09 30.31 4.34
CA SER A 422 0.30 31.52 4.23
C SER A 422 0.99 32.58 3.35
N GLN A 423 0.27 33.12 2.38
CA GLN A 423 0.75 34.20 1.51
C GLN A 423 0.67 35.59 2.16
N THR A 424 -0.06 35.71 3.25
CA THR A 424 -0.25 36.99 3.97
C THR A 424 0.71 37.19 5.14
N ALA A 425 1.57 36.20 5.42
CA ALA A 425 2.55 36.26 6.49
C ALA A 425 3.90 36.82 6.02
N ASP A 426 4.62 37.47 6.92
CA ASP A 426 6.03 37.79 6.76
C ASP A 426 6.89 36.56 7.04
N TRP A 427 7.80 36.23 6.14
CA TRP A 427 8.60 35.03 6.22
C TRP A 427 10.07 35.32 6.55
N TYR A 428 10.64 34.47 7.41
CA TYR A 428 12.03 34.58 7.84
C TYR A 428 12.69 33.18 7.83
N LEU A 429 13.88 33.09 7.24
CA LEU A 429 14.76 31.93 7.39
C LEU A 429 15.95 32.32 8.28
N ASN A 430 16.16 31.63 9.38
CA ASN A 430 17.22 31.93 10.36
C ASN A 430 17.23 33.41 10.74
N ALA A 431 16.05 33.97 11.05
CA ALA A 431 15.81 35.39 11.36
C ALA A 431 16.03 36.39 10.21
N LYS A 432 16.38 35.93 9.00
CA LYS A 432 16.54 36.82 7.83
C LYS A 432 15.25 36.81 7.00
N LYS A 433 14.63 37.99 6.81
CA LYS A 433 13.38 38.13 6.03
C LYS A 433 13.62 37.79 4.56
N PHE A 434 12.66 37.07 3.95
CA PHE A 434 12.66 36.77 2.51
C PHE A 434 11.25 36.94 1.92
N ASP A 435 11.19 37.07 0.58
CA ASP A 435 9.94 37.23 -0.14
C ASP A 435 9.25 35.86 -0.36
N PRO A 436 8.06 35.64 0.20
CA PRO A 436 7.32 34.40 0.08
C PRO A 436 6.89 34.08 -1.37
N SER A 437 6.87 35.07 -2.26
CA SER A 437 6.54 34.86 -3.66
C SER A 437 7.55 33.98 -4.40
N GLN A 438 8.77 33.89 -3.91
CA GLN A 438 9.84 33.09 -4.53
C GLN A 438 9.64 31.58 -4.37
N LYS A 439 8.77 31.10 -3.48
CA LYS A 439 8.44 29.68 -3.24
C LYS A 439 9.64 28.71 -3.10
N LYS A 440 10.86 29.21 -3.25
CA LYS A 440 12.13 28.47 -3.14
C LYS A 440 13.10 29.29 -2.35
N VAL A 441 13.72 28.71 -1.36
CA VAL A 441 14.71 29.35 -0.50
C VAL A 441 16.00 28.55 -0.53
N GLN A 442 17.12 29.23 -0.72
CA GLN A 442 18.43 28.59 -0.68
C GLN A 442 18.92 28.47 0.77
N LEU A 443 19.29 27.29 1.17
CA LEU A 443 19.94 27.03 2.45
C LEU A 443 21.44 27.28 2.26
N LEU A 444 22.02 28.10 3.13
CA LEU A 444 23.43 28.50 3.00
C LEU A 444 24.38 27.63 3.81
N GLU A 445 23.88 26.93 4.80
CA GLU A 445 24.71 26.12 5.72
C GLU A 445 24.00 24.83 6.13
N PRO A 446 24.73 23.71 6.31
CA PRO A 446 24.17 22.50 6.87
C PRO A 446 23.88 22.67 8.37
N GLY A 447 22.83 22.01 8.85
CA GLY A 447 22.41 22.04 10.26
C GLY A 447 20.95 22.41 10.43
N ILE A 448 20.53 22.59 11.68
CA ILE A 448 19.15 22.96 12.01
C ILE A 448 18.84 24.34 11.45
N GLN A 449 17.82 24.43 10.61
CA GLN A 449 17.32 25.67 10.03
C GLN A 449 16.00 26.05 10.71
N ARG A 450 15.74 27.35 10.85
CA ARG A 450 14.50 27.88 11.44
C ARG A 450 13.74 28.69 10.41
N LEU A 451 12.56 28.20 10.02
CA LEU A 451 11.62 28.93 9.19
C LEU A 451 10.53 29.52 10.08
N THR A 452 10.38 30.85 10.06
CA THR A 452 9.37 31.55 10.84
C THR A 452 8.43 32.30 9.90
N ALA A 453 7.13 32.14 10.10
CA ALA A 453 6.09 32.95 9.47
C ALA A 453 5.38 33.80 10.53
N LYS A 454 5.21 35.09 10.27
CA LYS A 454 4.54 36.04 11.18
C LYS A 454 3.42 36.77 10.44
N SER A 455 2.23 36.73 11.02
CA SER A 455 1.11 37.63 10.64
C SER A 455 0.92 38.69 11.70
N SER A 456 -0.08 39.56 11.52
CA SER A 456 -0.42 40.60 12.50
C SER A 456 -0.78 40.03 13.87
N GLU A 457 -1.25 38.80 13.94
CA GLU A 457 -1.81 38.19 15.15
C GLU A 457 -1.07 36.94 15.58
N CYS A 458 -0.28 36.34 14.71
CA CYS A 458 0.31 35.02 14.93
C CYS A 458 1.76 34.91 14.48
N SER A 459 2.52 34.02 15.14
CA SER A 459 3.87 33.63 14.72
C SER A 459 4.03 32.13 14.86
N GLN A 460 4.51 31.46 13.78
CA GLN A 460 4.85 30.05 13.77
C GLN A 460 6.31 29.90 13.38
N THR A 461 7.06 29.04 14.07
CA THR A 461 8.44 28.68 13.73
C THR A 461 8.55 27.18 13.61
N ASN A 462 9.06 26.71 12.47
CA ASN A 462 9.40 25.30 12.24
C ASN A 462 10.92 25.16 12.16
N GLU A 463 11.47 24.16 12.83
CA GLU A 463 12.87 23.75 12.75
C GLU A 463 12.97 22.50 11.87
N PHE A 464 13.95 22.44 10.95
CA PHE A 464 14.11 21.34 10.01
C PHE A 464 15.58 21.12 9.62
#